data_5a6f953a52a1df0525b8fe75636c40de
#
_entry.id   5a6f953a52a1df0525b8fe75636c40de
#
_cell.length_a   1.000
_cell.length_b   1.000
_cell.length_c   1.000
_cell.angle_alpha   90.00
_cell.angle_beta   90.00
_cell.angle_gamma   90.00
#
_symmetry.space_group_name_H-M   'P 1'
#
loop_
_entity.id
_entity.type
_entity.pdbx_description
1 polymer ?
#
loop_
_entity_poly.entity_id
_entity_poly.type
_entity_poly.pdbx_seq_one_letter_code
_entity_poly.pdbx_strand_id
1 'polypeptide(L)'
;MESRGAGEALQLLGLARRAGCVAPGTDAARRAVREGEARLILMADDASSVQLDKIRSLMKNRPISWGTLGDRATLGAAVGRGPVSAVAVTADSFADQLKAKLGLGDGFTPDDAEEER
;
A
#
# COMPACT_ATOMS: atom_id res chain seq x y z
N MET A 1 -4.71 -19.84 -4.24
CA MET A 1 -5.14 -19.52 -4.27
C MET A 1 -5.40 -18.19 -4.22
N GLU A 2 -5.06 -17.48 -3.57
CA GLU A 2 -5.26 -16.19 -3.53
C GLU A 2 -4.59 -15.45 -4.55
N SER A 3 -3.91 -16.01 -5.39
CA SER A 3 -3.19 -15.26 -6.38
C SER A 3 -4.09 -14.55 -7.37
N ARG A 4 -5.34 -14.97 -7.46
CA ARG A 4 -6.24 -14.28 -8.36
C ARG A 4 -6.48 -12.85 -7.90
N GLY A 5 -6.75 -12.65 -6.62
CA GLY A 5 -6.95 -11.31 -6.10
C GLY A 5 -5.70 -10.47 -6.20
N ALA A 6 -4.54 -11.07 -5.95
CA ALA A 6 -3.28 -10.35 -6.04
C ALA A 6 -3.01 -9.91 -7.48
N GLY A 7 -3.28 -10.78 -8.47
CA GLY A 7 -3.05 -10.42 -9.86
C GLY A 7 -3.94 -9.27 -10.29
N GLU A 8 -5.20 -9.31 -9.91
CA GLU A 8 -6.11 -8.24 -10.25
C GLU A 8 -5.72 -6.95 -9.56
N ALA A 9 -5.26 -7.05 -8.31
CA ALA A 9 -4.84 -5.86 -7.58
C ALA A 9 -3.62 -5.24 -8.24
N LEU A 10 -2.68 -6.06 -8.73
CA LEU A 10 -1.50 -5.52 -9.38
C LEU A 10 -1.86 -4.80 -10.68
N GLN A 11 -2.81 -5.34 -11.44
CA GLN A 11 -3.26 -4.67 -12.65
C GLN A 11 -3.94 -3.35 -12.33
N LEU A 12 -4.74 -3.34 -11.29
CA LEU A 12 -5.44 -2.14 -10.87
C LEU A 12 -4.44 -1.09 -10.38
N LEU A 13 -3.41 -1.53 -9.69
CA LEU A 13 -2.37 -0.62 -9.23
C LEU A 13 -1.65 0.03 -10.41
N GLY A 14 -1.42 -0.74 -11.47
CA GLY A 14 -0.82 -0.18 -12.68
C GLY A 14 -1.69 0.88 -13.32
N LEU A 15 -3.01 0.70 -13.29
CA LEU A 15 -3.92 1.71 -13.80
C LEU A 15 -3.87 2.95 -12.92
N ALA A 16 -3.82 2.77 -11.60
CA ALA A 16 -3.73 3.90 -10.69
C ALA A 16 -2.46 4.70 -10.93
N ARG A 17 -1.36 4.00 -11.21
CA ARG A 17 -0.12 4.69 -11.50
C ARG A 17 -0.23 5.52 -12.76
N ARG A 18 -0.84 4.98 -13.81
CA ARG A 18 -1.00 5.72 -15.04
C ARG A 18 -1.89 6.93 -14.87
N ALA A 19 -2.82 6.85 -13.93
CA ALA A 19 -3.70 7.97 -13.64
C ALA A 19 -3.05 8.99 -12.71
N GLY A 20 -1.82 8.74 -12.29
CA GLY A 20 -1.14 9.68 -11.39
C GLY A 20 -1.59 9.58 -9.95
N CYS A 21 -2.13 8.43 -9.57
CA CYS A 21 -2.73 8.26 -8.26
C CYS A 21 -1.93 7.36 -7.31
N VAL A 22 -0.63 7.24 -7.54
CA VAL A 22 0.22 6.48 -6.64
C VAL A 22 1.48 7.25 -6.30
N ALA A 23 2.03 6.99 -5.13
CA ALA A 23 3.31 7.51 -4.70
C ALA A 23 4.20 6.30 -4.46
N PRO A 24 5.05 5.93 -5.41
CA PRO A 24 5.80 4.67 -5.35
C PRO A 24 7.11 4.82 -4.59
N GLY A 25 7.39 3.82 -3.77
CA GLY A 25 8.62 3.80 -2.99
C GLY A 25 8.41 4.29 -1.58
N THR A 26 9.29 3.88 -0.68
CA THR A 26 9.13 4.18 0.74
C THR A 26 9.10 5.68 1.01
N ASP A 27 10.03 6.42 0.39
CA ASP A 27 10.09 7.86 0.67
C ASP A 27 8.87 8.59 0.14
N ALA A 28 8.43 8.24 -1.07
CA ALA A 28 7.24 8.89 -1.64
C ALA A 28 6.00 8.52 -0.85
N ALA A 29 5.91 7.25 -0.40
CA ALA A 29 4.77 6.84 0.40
C ALA A 29 4.74 7.57 1.74
N ARG A 30 5.90 7.74 2.36
CA ARG A 30 5.97 8.48 3.62
C ARG A 30 5.51 9.92 3.44
N ARG A 31 5.94 10.54 2.35
CA ARG A 31 5.53 11.91 2.09
C ARG A 31 4.02 11.98 1.91
N ALA A 32 3.44 11.03 1.19
CA ALA A 32 2.00 11.03 0.98
C ALA A 32 1.25 10.90 2.31
N VAL A 33 1.78 10.08 3.21
CA VAL A 33 1.17 9.93 4.53
C VAL A 33 1.24 11.26 5.29
N ARG A 34 2.43 11.87 5.31
CA ARG A 34 2.61 13.12 6.05
C ARG A 34 1.74 14.24 5.52
N GLU A 35 1.53 14.25 4.21
CA GLU A 35 0.75 15.32 3.60
C GLU A 35 -0.74 15.04 3.56
N GLY A 36 -1.15 13.92 4.14
CA GLY A 36 -2.57 13.60 4.20
C GLY A 36 -3.16 13.12 2.89
N GLU A 37 -2.32 12.70 1.95
CA GLU A 37 -2.78 12.26 0.65
C GLU A 37 -2.94 10.76 0.52
N ALA A 38 -2.33 9.99 1.41
CA ALA A 38 -2.38 8.54 1.30
C ALA A 38 -3.74 8.01 1.70
N ARG A 39 -4.32 7.18 0.84
CA ARG A 39 -5.60 6.55 1.11
C ARG A 39 -5.45 5.06 1.38
N LEU A 40 -4.33 4.48 0.96
CA LEU A 40 -4.04 3.08 1.14
C LEU A 40 -2.54 2.90 1.00
N ILE A 41 -1.95 2.10 1.87
CA ILE A 41 -0.53 1.77 1.78
C ILE A 41 -0.41 0.30 1.41
N LEU A 42 0.38 0.00 0.39
CA LEU A 42 0.65 -1.38 0.00
C LEU A 42 2.12 -1.65 0.24
N MET A 43 2.42 -2.74 0.91
CA MET A 43 3.77 -3.10 1.31
C MET A 43 4.17 -4.41 0.67
N ALA A 44 5.44 -4.54 0.33
CA ALA A 44 5.95 -5.77 -0.24
C ALA A 44 6.15 -6.80 0.87
N ASP A 45 5.90 -8.07 0.57
CA ASP A 45 5.97 -9.12 1.58
C ASP A 45 7.40 -9.48 1.95
N ASP A 46 8.39 -9.06 1.15
CA ASP A 46 9.79 -9.31 1.46
C ASP A 46 10.54 -8.02 1.81
N ALA A 47 9.83 -6.96 2.16
CA ALA A 47 10.47 -5.71 2.54
C ALA A 47 11.10 -5.87 3.92
N SER A 48 12.20 -5.17 4.15
CA SER A 48 12.86 -5.26 5.44
C SER A 48 12.01 -4.57 6.50
N SER A 49 12.15 -5.01 7.73
CA SER A 49 11.41 -4.39 8.82
C SER A 49 11.78 -2.92 8.98
N VAL A 50 13.02 -2.58 8.68
CA VAL A 50 13.45 -1.18 8.78
C VAL A 50 12.63 -0.30 7.84
N GLN A 51 12.45 -0.75 6.59
CA GLN A 51 11.68 0.03 5.63
C GLN A 51 10.21 0.12 6.02
N LEU A 52 9.65 -1.00 6.49
CA LEU A 52 8.25 -1.00 6.88
C LEU A 52 8.01 -0.14 8.10
N ASP A 53 8.94 -0.13 9.04
CA ASP A 53 8.78 0.67 10.25
C ASP A 53 8.76 2.16 9.93
N LYS A 54 9.47 2.57 8.90
CA LYS A 54 9.44 3.98 8.49
C LYS A 54 8.04 4.42 8.11
N ILE A 55 7.26 3.49 7.53
CA ILE A 55 5.89 3.81 7.16
C ILE A 55 4.97 3.64 8.36
N ARG A 56 5.11 2.54 9.10
CA ARG A 56 4.22 2.24 10.21
C ARG A 56 4.23 3.33 11.26
N SER A 57 5.39 3.88 11.53
CA SER A 57 5.47 4.91 12.57
C SER A 57 4.66 6.14 12.20
N LEU A 58 4.55 6.43 10.90
CA LEU A 58 3.76 7.57 10.48
C LEU A 58 2.27 7.27 10.50
N MET A 59 1.89 5.99 10.46
CA MET A 59 0.49 5.62 10.42
C MET A 59 -0.14 5.46 11.79
N LYS A 60 0.65 5.58 12.85
CA LYS A 60 0.14 5.32 14.18
C LYS A 60 -1.09 6.12 14.55
N ASN A 61 -1.12 7.37 14.19
CA ASN A 61 -2.25 8.21 14.56
C ASN A 61 -3.10 8.58 13.36
N ARG A 62 -3.02 7.79 12.30
CA ARG A 62 -3.76 8.06 11.08
C ARG A 62 -4.47 6.81 10.64
N PRO A 63 -5.79 6.84 10.48
CA PRO A 63 -6.56 5.64 10.12
C PRO A 63 -6.46 5.34 8.64
N ILE A 64 -5.29 4.91 8.21
CA ILE A 64 -5.04 4.57 6.81
C ILE A 64 -5.01 3.06 6.68
N SER A 65 -5.76 2.51 5.72
CA SER A 65 -5.75 1.09 5.46
C SER A 65 -4.40 0.69 4.87
N TRP A 66 -4.01 -0.55 5.10
CA TRP A 66 -2.76 -1.04 4.53
C TRP A 66 -2.90 -2.53 4.25
N GLY A 67 -2.05 -3.03 3.37
CA GLY A 67 -2.02 -4.44 3.06
C GLY A 67 -0.72 -4.81 2.39
N THR A 68 -0.53 -6.10 2.16
CA THR A 68 0.65 -6.62 1.50
C THR A 68 0.29 -7.04 0.09
N LEU A 69 1.13 -6.73 -0.88
CA LEU A 69 0.83 -7.08 -2.27
C LEU A 69 2.13 -7.42 -2.99
N GLY A 70 2.40 -8.72 -3.11
CA GLY A 70 3.55 -9.21 -3.83
C GLY A 70 4.87 -8.90 -3.15
N ASP A 71 5.95 -9.23 -3.81
CA ASP A 71 7.27 -8.92 -3.30
C ASP A 71 7.72 -7.57 -3.86
N ARG A 72 8.92 -7.13 -3.47
CA ARG A 72 9.41 -5.83 -3.89
C ARG A 72 9.50 -5.69 -5.40
N ALA A 73 9.99 -6.73 -6.06
CA ALA A 73 10.15 -6.68 -7.51
C ALA A 73 8.79 -6.60 -8.22
N THR A 74 7.83 -7.39 -7.74
CA THR A 74 6.51 -7.43 -8.34
C THR A 74 5.76 -6.12 -8.09
N LEU A 75 5.83 -5.63 -6.86
CA LEU A 75 5.17 -4.37 -6.52
C LEU A 75 5.77 -3.23 -7.33
N GLY A 76 7.09 -3.20 -7.44
CA GLY A 76 7.76 -2.16 -8.22
C GLY A 76 7.38 -2.22 -9.68
N ALA A 77 7.34 -3.41 -10.25
CA ALA A 77 7.00 -3.56 -11.67
C ALA A 77 5.60 -3.02 -11.95
N ALA A 78 4.66 -3.22 -11.03
CA ALA A 78 3.30 -2.77 -11.23
C ALA A 78 3.23 -1.24 -11.34
N VAL A 79 4.16 -0.54 -10.72
CA VAL A 79 4.17 0.92 -10.77
C VAL A 79 5.30 1.46 -11.63
N GLY A 80 5.85 0.60 -12.50
CA GLY A 80 6.84 1.06 -13.47
C GLY A 80 8.20 1.39 -12.87
N ARG A 81 8.55 0.70 -11.79
CA ARG A 81 9.79 0.95 -11.10
C ARG A 81 10.56 -0.32 -10.86
N GLY A 82 11.80 -0.19 -10.44
CA GLY A 82 12.52 -1.35 -9.89
C GLY A 82 11.89 -1.72 -8.56
N PRO A 83 12.53 -2.59 -7.77
CA PRO A 83 11.93 -3.07 -6.53
C PRO A 83 11.60 -1.92 -5.58
N VAL A 84 10.42 -2.00 -4.96
CA VAL A 84 10.01 -1.01 -3.96
C VAL A 84 9.45 -1.74 -2.75
N SER A 85 9.63 -1.17 -1.58
CA SER A 85 9.11 -1.78 -0.35
C SER A 85 7.69 -1.35 -0.04
N ALA A 86 7.27 -0.20 -0.52
CA ALA A 86 5.92 0.31 -0.24
C ALA A 86 5.48 1.26 -1.34
N VAL A 87 4.17 1.38 -1.49
CA VAL A 87 3.54 2.28 -2.44
C VAL A 87 2.32 2.87 -1.75
N ALA A 88 2.08 4.16 -1.89
CA ALA A 88 0.84 4.76 -1.39
C ALA A 88 -0.10 4.99 -2.57
N VAL A 89 -1.37 4.72 -2.37
CA VAL A 89 -2.42 5.03 -3.33
C VAL A 89 -3.10 6.29 -2.84
N THR A 90 -3.24 7.28 -3.70
CA THR A 90 -3.66 8.61 -3.27
C THR A 90 -5.05 9.02 -3.75
N ALA A 91 -5.77 8.13 -4.40
CA ALA A 91 -7.14 8.41 -4.83
C ALA A 91 -8.08 7.42 -4.17
N ASP A 92 -9.20 7.93 -3.64
CA ASP A 92 -10.16 7.10 -2.93
C ASP A 92 -10.73 6.00 -3.81
N SER A 93 -11.04 6.29 -5.05
CA SER A 93 -11.67 5.28 -5.91
C SER A 93 -10.76 4.10 -6.13
N PHE A 94 -9.47 4.33 -6.40
CA PHE A 94 -8.54 3.23 -6.59
C PHE A 94 -8.29 2.52 -5.27
N ALA A 95 -8.19 3.27 -4.18
CA ALA A 95 -7.97 2.66 -2.87
C ALA A 95 -9.13 1.74 -2.51
N ASP A 96 -10.36 2.17 -2.73
CA ASP A 96 -11.52 1.36 -2.40
C ASP A 96 -11.54 0.07 -3.20
N GLN A 97 -11.24 0.15 -4.49
CA GLN A 97 -11.23 -1.03 -5.33
C GLN A 97 -10.12 -1.99 -4.93
N LEU A 98 -8.94 -1.46 -4.61
CA LEU A 98 -7.83 -2.29 -4.17
C LEU A 98 -8.13 -2.95 -2.82
N LYS A 99 -8.75 -2.21 -1.91
CA LYS A 99 -9.12 -2.78 -0.63
C LYS A 99 -10.11 -3.94 -0.83
N ALA A 100 -11.05 -3.78 -1.73
CA ALA A 100 -12.01 -4.85 -2.02
C ALA A 100 -11.31 -6.07 -2.58
N LYS A 101 -10.37 -5.88 -3.51
CA LYS A 101 -9.67 -7.02 -4.11
C LYS A 101 -8.82 -7.74 -3.08
N LEU A 102 -8.29 -7.02 -2.12
CA LEU A 102 -7.38 -7.61 -1.13
C LEU A 102 -8.08 -7.94 0.18
N GLY A 103 -9.37 -7.66 0.30
CA GLY A 103 -10.11 -7.99 1.51
C GLY A 103 -9.74 -7.16 2.71
N LEU A 104 -9.41 -5.89 2.49
CA LEU A 104 -8.98 -5.03 3.57
C LEU A 104 -10.12 -4.17 4.08
N GLY A 105 -10.10 -3.89 5.37
CA GLY A 105 -11.11 -3.02 5.95
C GLY A 105 -10.75 -1.56 5.82
N ASP A 106 -11.66 -0.70 6.24
CA ASP A 106 -11.46 0.72 6.17
C ASP A 106 -10.87 1.28 7.45
N GLY A 107 -9.95 2.22 7.30
CA GLY A 107 -9.43 2.91 8.46
C GLY A 107 -8.67 2.04 9.43
N PHE A 108 -8.15 0.91 8.96
CA PHE A 108 -7.46 -0.02 9.80
C PHE A 108 -5.97 0.29 9.84
N THR A 109 -5.37 0.24 11.02
CA THR A 109 -3.93 0.43 11.15
C THR A 109 -3.31 -0.79 11.80
N PRO A 110 -2.01 -0.99 11.62
CA PRO A 110 -1.36 -2.14 12.26
C PRO A 110 -1.47 -2.13 13.78
N ASP A 111 -1.51 -0.94 14.37
CA ASP A 111 -1.63 -0.86 15.81
C ASP A 111 -2.98 -1.37 16.28
N ASP A 112 -4.02 -1.06 15.54
CA ASP A 112 -5.33 -1.55 15.89
C ASP A 112 -5.35 -3.07 15.86
N ALA A 113 -4.71 -3.68 14.90
CA ALA A 113 -4.69 -5.11 14.80
C ALA A 113 -4.07 -5.74 16.03
N GLU A 114 -3.03 -5.14 16.53
CA GLU A 114 -2.40 -5.70 17.67
C GLU A 114 -3.20 -5.59 18.93
N GLU A 115 -3.92 -4.53 19.04
CA GLU A 115 -4.71 -4.38 20.23
C GLU A 115 -5.91 -5.25 20.27
N GLU A 116 -6.27 -5.81 19.16
CA GLU A 116 -7.40 -6.66 19.15
C GLU A 116 -7.16 -7.90 19.93
N ARG A 117 -5.98 -8.22 20.23
CA ARG A 117 -5.74 -9.41 20.88
C ARG A 117 -5.72 -9.35 22.23
#